data_50627ad317b961a1cc2ee321f4b07e6e
#
_entry.id   50627ad317b961a1cc2ee321f4b07e6e
#
_cell.length_a   1.000
_cell.length_b   1.000
_cell.length_c   1.000
_cell.angle_alpha   90.00
_cell.angle_beta   90.00
_cell.angle_gamma   90.00
#
_symmetry.space_group_name_H-M   'P 1'
#
loop_
_entity.id
_entity.type
_entity.pdbx_description
1 polymer ?
#
loop_
_entity_poly.entity_id
_entity_poly.type
_entity_poly.pdbx_seq_one_letter_code
_entity_poly.pdbx_strand_id
1 'polypeptide(L)'
;KFMSLERARKTLQAETETLQSQGNTRAKSIGKAKAAGEDIVPLLADVERLKAQQKNKQTELKALQDALNTLLAGMPNIPDDDVPEGEDENDNIEVRAWGKPTTFNFEVKDHIALGEQRNLLDFDAATKLTGSRFVVMRGELARLHRALAQFMINTHVTDHGYEETYLPYIVNETSLYGTGQLPKFGEDLFKLHADRDLYLIPTAEVPITNLVRNEILSESDLPLKFVCHTPCFRSEAGSYGRDVR
;
A
#
# COMPACT_ATOMS: atom_id res chain seq x y z
N LYS A 1 -16.43 0.00 18.69
CA LYS A 1 -16.16 -1.23 17.94
C LYS A 1 -14.74 -1.75 18.20
N PHE A 2 -13.67 -0.94 18.05
CA PHE A 2 -12.27 -1.32 18.31
C PHE A 2 -12.10 -1.90 19.74
N MET A 3 -12.46 -1.14 20.78
CA MET A 3 -12.30 -1.56 22.19
C MET A 3 -13.02 -2.88 22.52
N SER A 4 -14.16 -3.14 21.86
CA SER A 4 -14.89 -4.41 22.03
C SER A 4 -14.14 -5.58 21.41
N LEU A 5 -13.65 -5.44 20.16
CA LEU A 5 -12.87 -6.45 19.47
C LEU A 5 -11.55 -6.75 20.19
N GLU A 6 -10.84 -5.71 20.62
CA GLU A 6 -9.55 -5.85 21.33
C GLU A 6 -9.72 -6.54 22.69
N ARG A 7 -10.79 -6.24 23.44
CA ARG A 7 -11.10 -6.94 24.69
C ARG A 7 -11.39 -8.41 24.43
N ALA A 8 -12.20 -8.73 23.42
CA ALA A 8 -12.50 -10.11 23.04
C ALA A 8 -11.24 -10.87 22.60
N ARG A 9 -10.37 -10.23 21.81
CA ARG A 9 -9.08 -10.80 21.39
C ARG A 9 -8.20 -11.16 22.59
N LYS A 10 -8.05 -10.24 23.56
CA LYS A 10 -7.24 -10.48 24.75
C LYS A 10 -7.77 -11.67 25.57
N THR A 11 -9.10 -11.74 25.76
CA THR A 11 -9.72 -12.85 26.47
C THR A 11 -9.47 -14.17 25.77
N LEU A 12 -9.73 -14.21 24.47
CA LEU A 12 -9.60 -15.43 23.67
C LEU A 12 -8.14 -15.89 23.53
N GLN A 13 -7.21 -14.94 23.48
CA GLN A 13 -5.77 -15.24 23.48
C GLN A 13 -5.36 -15.92 24.80
N ALA A 14 -5.77 -15.38 25.95
CA ALA A 14 -5.46 -15.96 27.27
C ALA A 14 -6.07 -17.36 27.43
N GLU A 15 -7.30 -17.58 26.94
CA GLU A 15 -7.93 -18.90 26.92
C GLU A 15 -7.14 -19.89 26.07
N THR A 16 -6.69 -19.48 24.87
CA THR A 16 -5.92 -20.32 23.95
C THR A 16 -4.56 -20.70 24.55
N GLU A 17 -3.86 -19.76 25.17
CA GLU A 17 -2.59 -19.99 25.86
C GLU A 17 -2.76 -20.94 27.06
N THR A 18 -3.85 -20.78 27.80
CA THR A 18 -4.20 -21.68 28.91
C THR A 18 -4.41 -23.11 28.44
N LEU A 19 -5.19 -23.31 27.36
CA LEU A 19 -5.41 -24.63 26.76
C LEU A 19 -4.11 -25.27 26.25
N GLN A 20 -3.23 -24.46 25.66
CA GLN A 20 -1.90 -24.92 25.21
C GLN A 20 -1.05 -25.38 26.38
N SER A 21 -1.01 -24.62 27.48
CA SER A 21 -0.29 -24.96 28.70
C SER A 21 -0.82 -26.26 29.34
N GLN A 22 -2.14 -26.41 29.41
CA GLN A 22 -2.80 -27.59 29.90
C GLN A 22 -2.48 -28.83 29.03
N GLY A 23 -2.53 -28.66 27.70
CA GLY A 23 -2.16 -29.72 26.75
C GLY A 23 -0.71 -30.15 26.93
N ASN A 24 0.22 -29.23 27.07
CA ASN A 24 1.63 -29.52 27.31
C ASN A 24 1.86 -30.28 28.65
N THR A 25 1.16 -29.87 29.70
CA THR A 25 1.23 -30.50 31.02
C THR A 25 0.69 -31.93 30.97
N ARG A 26 -0.45 -32.15 30.30
CA ARG A 26 -1.02 -33.50 30.12
C ARG A 26 -0.13 -34.38 29.25
N ALA A 27 0.46 -33.88 28.20
CA ALA A 27 1.41 -34.62 27.37
C ALA A 27 2.62 -35.13 28.18
N LYS A 28 3.16 -34.27 29.08
CA LYS A 28 4.24 -34.67 30.02
C LYS A 28 3.77 -35.74 30.99
N SER A 29 2.51 -35.70 31.44
CA SER A 29 1.95 -36.72 32.35
C SER A 29 1.85 -38.11 31.68
N ILE A 30 1.55 -38.18 30.36
CA ILE A 30 1.55 -39.41 29.59
C ILE A 30 2.91 -40.12 29.66
N GLY A 31 4.02 -39.34 29.48
CA GLY A 31 5.37 -39.91 29.60
C GLY A 31 5.65 -40.53 30.95
N LYS A 32 5.21 -39.88 32.04
CA LYS A 32 5.36 -40.41 33.42
C LYS A 32 4.52 -41.61 33.68
N ALA A 33 3.23 -41.61 33.31
CA ALA A 33 2.32 -42.71 33.46
C ALA A 33 2.77 -43.96 32.67
N LYS A 34 3.27 -43.77 31.44
CA LYS A 34 3.85 -44.84 30.64
C LYS A 34 5.06 -45.47 31.29
N ALA A 35 5.94 -44.68 31.90
CA ALA A 35 7.11 -45.17 32.62
C ALA A 35 6.74 -45.91 33.91
N ALA A 36 5.60 -45.56 34.54
CA ALA A 36 5.06 -46.23 35.71
C ALA A 36 4.20 -47.46 35.39
N GLY A 37 3.94 -47.79 34.12
CA GLY A 37 3.08 -48.91 33.71
C GLY A 37 1.58 -48.67 33.93
N GLU A 38 1.16 -47.41 34.08
CA GLU A 38 -0.23 -47.00 34.29
C GLU A 38 -1.03 -46.99 32.96
N ASP A 39 -2.36 -47.09 33.04
CA ASP A 39 -3.23 -46.93 31.87
C ASP A 39 -3.19 -45.47 31.35
N ILE A 40 -2.71 -45.31 30.13
CA ILE A 40 -2.58 -44.02 29.47
C ILE A 40 -3.76 -43.62 28.57
N VAL A 41 -4.74 -44.52 28.37
CA VAL A 41 -5.88 -44.29 27.47
C VAL A 41 -6.70 -43.07 27.88
N PRO A 42 -7.04 -42.84 29.17
CA PRO A 42 -7.76 -41.63 29.60
C PRO A 42 -6.95 -40.37 29.38
N LEU A 43 -5.63 -40.37 29.57
CA LEU A 43 -4.76 -39.25 29.37
C LEU A 43 -4.64 -38.87 27.89
N LEU A 44 -4.61 -39.86 27.00
CA LEU A 44 -4.63 -39.64 25.55
C LEU A 44 -5.93 -39.00 25.11
N ALA A 45 -7.08 -39.50 25.60
CA ALA A 45 -8.38 -38.90 25.30
C ALA A 45 -8.47 -37.43 25.77
N ASP A 46 -7.94 -37.12 26.95
CA ASP A 46 -7.86 -35.74 27.47
C ASP A 46 -7.01 -34.82 26.59
N VAL A 47 -5.85 -35.30 26.15
CA VAL A 47 -4.98 -34.53 25.25
C VAL A 47 -5.65 -34.28 23.89
N GLU A 48 -6.33 -35.25 23.33
CA GLU A 48 -7.10 -35.10 22.09
C GLU A 48 -8.22 -34.08 22.25
N ARG A 49 -8.97 -34.10 23.36
CA ARG A 49 -10.00 -33.12 23.66
C ARG A 49 -9.43 -31.70 23.80
N LEU A 50 -8.32 -31.54 24.54
CA LEU A 50 -7.66 -30.26 24.72
C LEU A 50 -7.12 -29.70 23.39
N LYS A 51 -6.54 -30.53 22.53
CA LYS A 51 -6.09 -30.14 21.18
C LYS A 51 -7.25 -29.69 20.31
N ALA A 52 -8.38 -30.39 20.34
CA ALA A 52 -9.56 -29.97 19.57
C ALA A 52 -10.11 -28.61 20.05
N GLN A 53 -10.18 -28.41 21.37
CA GLN A 53 -10.59 -27.14 21.95
C GLN A 53 -9.62 -25.99 21.59
N GLN A 54 -8.32 -26.25 21.69
CA GLN A 54 -7.28 -25.28 21.31
C GLN A 54 -7.40 -24.89 19.83
N LYS A 55 -7.56 -25.88 18.94
CA LYS A 55 -7.72 -25.63 17.51
C LYS A 55 -8.94 -24.74 17.20
N ASN A 56 -10.07 -25.00 17.86
CA ASN A 56 -11.27 -24.19 17.70
C ASN A 56 -11.02 -22.74 18.17
N LYS A 57 -10.42 -22.58 19.37
CA LYS A 57 -10.09 -21.27 19.92
C LYS A 57 -9.06 -20.50 19.05
N GLN A 58 -8.09 -21.19 18.47
CA GLN A 58 -7.15 -20.59 17.51
C GLN A 58 -7.86 -20.08 16.25
N THR A 59 -8.84 -20.83 15.75
CA THR A 59 -9.63 -20.40 14.59
C THR A 59 -10.46 -19.16 14.91
N GLU A 60 -11.13 -19.13 16.07
CA GLU A 60 -11.88 -17.98 16.54
C GLU A 60 -10.96 -16.75 16.75
N LEU A 61 -9.79 -16.96 17.36
CA LEU A 61 -8.80 -15.90 17.59
C LEU A 61 -8.30 -15.31 16.27
N LYS A 62 -8.01 -16.17 15.29
CA LYS A 62 -7.60 -15.71 13.96
C LYS A 62 -8.68 -14.87 13.30
N ALA A 63 -9.92 -15.30 13.28
CA ALA A 63 -11.03 -14.54 12.71
C ALA A 63 -11.20 -13.17 13.39
N LEU A 64 -11.01 -13.13 14.70
CA LEU A 64 -11.09 -11.88 15.48
C LEU A 64 -9.91 -10.95 15.19
N GLN A 65 -8.70 -11.48 15.02
CA GLN A 65 -7.52 -10.72 14.60
C GLN A 65 -7.68 -10.16 13.19
N ASP A 66 -8.21 -10.95 12.26
CA ASP A 66 -8.47 -10.53 10.88
C ASP A 66 -9.52 -9.39 10.86
N ALA A 67 -10.58 -9.49 11.65
CA ALA A 67 -11.58 -8.43 11.79
C ALA A 67 -11.00 -7.15 12.42
N LEU A 68 -10.11 -7.28 13.39
CA LEU A 68 -9.42 -6.15 14.02
C LEU A 68 -8.46 -5.47 13.03
N ASN A 69 -7.67 -6.24 12.30
CA ASN A 69 -6.75 -5.75 11.29
C ASN A 69 -7.49 -5.01 10.16
N THR A 70 -8.62 -5.57 9.70
CA THR A 70 -9.48 -4.91 8.68
C THR A 70 -10.00 -3.57 9.20
N LEU A 71 -10.42 -3.50 10.46
CA LEU A 71 -10.87 -2.24 11.06
C LEU A 71 -9.72 -1.21 11.14
N LEU A 72 -8.56 -1.63 11.61
CA LEU A 72 -7.39 -0.76 11.77
C LEU A 72 -6.84 -0.26 10.43
N ALA A 73 -6.79 -1.13 9.41
CA ALA A 73 -6.32 -0.77 8.08
C ALA A 73 -7.18 0.31 7.39
N GLY A 74 -8.45 0.45 7.79
CA GLY A 74 -9.35 1.51 7.29
C GLY A 74 -9.35 2.79 8.14
N MET A 75 -8.61 2.84 9.24
CA MET A 75 -8.57 4.03 10.11
C MET A 75 -7.50 5.02 9.60
N PRO A 76 -7.86 6.31 9.44
CA PRO A 76 -6.86 7.33 9.11
C PRO A 76 -5.87 7.52 10.25
N ASN A 77 -4.69 8.04 9.91
CA ASN A 77 -3.71 8.44 10.92
C ASN A 77 -4.21 9.66 11.71
N ILE A 78 -3.67 9.85 12.91
CA ILE A 78 -3.98 11.04 13.72
C ILE A 78 -3.22 12.22 13.09
N PRO A 79 -3.90 13.32 12.71
CA PRO A 79 -3.22 14.52 12.23
C PRO A 79 -2.46 15.22 13.36
N ASP A 80 -1.48 16.05 12.99
CA ASP A 80 -0.80 16.93 13.94
C ASP A 80 -1.74 18.04 14.44
N ASP A 81 -1.43 18.62 15.60
CA ASP A 81 -2.28 19.61 16.27
C ASP A 81 -2.46 20.92 15.48
N ASP A 82 -1.54 21.22 14.53
CA ASP A 82 -1.59 22.41 13.68
C ASP A 82 -2.39 22.21 12.39
N VAL A 83 -2.88 21.00 12.14
CA VAL A 83 -3.76 20.73 10.99
C VAL A 83 -5.14 21.32 11.27
N PRO A 84 -5.66 22.23 10.42
CA PRO A 84 -6.98 22.82 10.63
C PRO A 84 -8.09 21.78 10.49
N GLU A 85 -9.14 21.93 11.28
CA GLU A 85 -10.38 21.18 11.08
C GLU A 85 -11.09 21.71 9.83
N GLY A 86 -11.57 20.82 8.96
CA GLY A 86 -12.25 21.19 7.73
C GLY A 86 -12.93 19.99 7.07
N GLU A 87 -13.83 20.27 6.13
CA GLU A 87 -14.57 19.25 5.37
C GLU A 87 -13.98 19.03 3.97
N ASP A 88 -13.40 20.09 3.38
CA ASP A 88 -12.83 20.03 2.03
C ASP A 88 -11.63 21.00 1.86
N GLU A 89 -11.13 21.13 0.61
CA GLU A 89 -9.99 21.96 0.26
C GLU A 89 -10.19 23.47 0.50
N ASN A 90 -11.41 23.97 0.65
CA ASN A 90 -11.69 25.38 0.91
C ASN A 90 -11.38 25.75 2.37
N ASP A 91 -11.30 24.77 3.24
CA ASP A 91 -10.95 24.95 4.65
C ASP A 91 -9.42 24.98 4.88
N ASN A 92 -8.62 24.73 3.83
CA ASN A 92 -7.17 24.79 3.90
C ASN A 92 -6.68 26.21 4.21
N ILE A 93 -5.73 26.32 5.13
CA ILE A 93 -5.09 27.58 5.50
C ILE A 93 -3.79 27.74 4.72
N GLU A 94 -3.63 28.88 4.03
CA GLU A 94 -2.37 29.21 3.37
C GLU A 94 -1.27 29.42 4.41
N VAL A 95 -0.29 28.54 4.44
CA VAL A 95 0.86 28.61 5.37
C VAL A 95 1.88 29.62 4.90
N ARG A 96 2.14 29.69 3.59
CA ARG A 96 3.15 30.59 3.00
C ARG A 96 2.92 30.80 1.51
N ALA A 97 3.02 32.02 1.05
CA ALA A 97 3.12 32.36 -0.37
C ALA A 97 4.54 32.85 -0.71
N TRP A 98 5.03 32.51 -1.91
CA TRP A 98 6.30 33.00 -2.44
C TRP A 98 6.13 33.51 -3.87
N GLY A 99 6.68 34.70 -4.12
CA GLY A 99 6.62 35.33 -5.44
C GLY A 99 5.24 35.90 -5.77
N LYS A 100 5.10 36.34 -7.01
CA LYS A 100 3.81 36.77 -7.58
C LYS A 100 3.65 36.16 -8.96
N PRO A 101 2.46 35.61 -9.30
CA PRO A 101 2.18 35.13 -10.66
C PRO A 101 2.39 36.24 -11.69
N THR A 102 2.98 35.89 -12.83
CA THR A 102 3.13 36.82 -13.94
C THR A 102 1.77 37.20 -14.51
N THR A 103 1.53 38.50 -14.66
CA THR A 103 0.34 39.01 -15.34
C THR A 103 0.62 39.12 -16.83
N PHE A 104 -0.21 38.52 -17.65
CA PHE A 104 -0.08 38.56 -19.11
C PHE A 104 -1.08 39.55 -19.68
N ASN A 105 -0.71 40.21 -20.79
CA ASN A 105 -1.55 41.14 -21.54
C ASN A 105 -2.27 40.49 -22.72
N PHE A 106 -2.31 39.18 -22.75
CA PHE A 106 -2.98 38.35 -23.76
C PHE A 106 -3.77 37.23 -23.07
N GLU A 107 -4.69 36.61 -23.78
CA GLU A 107 -5.46 35.46 -23.31
C GLU A 107 -4.53 34.25 -23.14
N VAL A 108 -4.42 33.79 -21.89
CA VAL A 108 -3.59 32.63 -21.52
C VAL A 108 -4.30 31.35 -21.92
N LYS A 109 -3.61 30.50 -22.68
CA LYS A 109 -4.08 29.15 -23.03
C LYS A 109 -3.49 28.14 -22.09
N ASP A 110 -4.28 27.13 -21.74
CA ASP A 110 -3.82 25.97 -20.98
C ASP A 110 -2.90 25.06 -21.83
N HIS A 111 -2.33 24.06 -21.18
CA HIS A 111 -1.45 23.10 -21.83
C HIS A 111 -2.16 22.25 -22.89
N ILE A 112 -3.46 21.97 -22.72
CA ILE A 112 -4.27 21.20 -23.67
C ILE A 112 -4.43 22.01 -24.95
N ALA A 113 -4.93 23.24 -24.85
CA ALA A 113 -5.14 24.12 -26.01
C ALA A 113 -3.84 24.38 -26.78
N LEU A 114 -2.70 24.51 -26.06
CA LEU A 114 -1.38 24.69 -26.69
C LEU A 114 -0.92 23.41 -27.42
N GLY A 115 -1.13 22.27 -26.84
CA GLY A 115 -0.76 20.97 -27.41
C GLY A 115 -1.61 20.57 -28.61
N GLU A 116 -2.91 20.73 -28.52
CA GLU A 116 -3.87 20.44 -29.61
C GLU A 116 -3.68 21.39 -30.80
N GLN A 117 -3.50 22.69 -30.54
CA GLN A 117 -3.26 23.67 -31.61
C GLN A 117 -2.06 23.31 -32.49
N ARG A 118 -1.09 22.60 -31.95
CA ARG A 118 0.14 22.17 -32.66
C ARG A 118 0.09 20.70 -33.09
N ASN A 119 -1.00 19.98 -32.87
CA ASN A 119 -1.14 18.54 -33.07
C ASN A 119 -0.05 17.73 -32.34
N LEU A 120 0.36 18.19 -31.16
CA LEU A 120 1.38 17.54 -30.33
C LEU A 120 0.77 16.69 -29.22
N LEU A 121 -0.45 17.04 -28.76
CA LEU A 121 -1.31 16.23 -27.89
C LEU A 121 -2.52 15.75 -28.69
N ASP A 122 -2.85 14.46 -28.56
CA ASP A 122 -3.92 13.83 -29.31
C ASP A 122 -4.75 12.94 -28.38
N PHE A 123 -5.81 13.50 -27.82
CA PHE A 123 -6.72 12.82 -26.90
C PHE A 123 -7.69 11.90 -27.63
N ASP A 124 -8.08 12.24 -28.88
CA ASP A 124 -8.95 11.40 -29.69
C ASP A 124 -8.28 10.08 -30.06
N ALA A 125 -7.00 10.14 -30.45
CA ALA A 125 -6.22 8.94 -30.69
C ALA A 125 -6.06 8.10 -29.42
N ALA A 126 -5.83 8.71 -28.26
CA ALA A 126 -5.74 8.01 -26.99
C ALA A 126 -7.07 7.33 -26.62
N THR A 127 -8.20 8.02 -26.80
CA THR A 127 -9.53 7.47 -26.56
C THR A 127 -9.81 6.26 -27.46
N LYS A 128 -9.37 6.29 -28.72
CA LYS A 128 -9.48 5.16 -29.65
C LYS A 128 -8.64 3.95 -29.19
N LEU A 129 -7.48 4.17 -28.57
CA LEU A 129 -6.57 3.11 -28.14
C LEU A 129 -6.97 2.49 -26.81
N THR A 130 -7.42 3.31 -25.84
CA THR A 130 -7.58 2.88 -24.46
C THR A 130 -8.89 3.37 -23.83
N GLY A 131 -9.28 4.61 -24.11
CA GLY A 131 -10.39 5.31 -23.48
C GLY A 131 -9.99 6.72 -23.04
N SER A 132 -10.87 7.40 -22.30
CA SER A 132 -10.57 8.72 -21.71
C SER A 132 -9.42 8.65 -20.69
N ARG A 133 -8.87 9.80 -20.34
CA ARG A 133 -7.79 9.97 -19.34
C ARG A 133 -6.42 9.46 -19.77
N PHE A 134 -6.22 9.28 -21.05
CA PHE A 134 -4.94 8.99 -21.68
C PHE A 134 -4.61 10.02 -22.73
N VAL A 135 -3.35 10.15 -23.07
CA VAL A 135 -2.89 11.09 -24.09
C VAL A 135 -1.88 10.44 -25.00
N VAL A 136 -1.93 10.78 -26.29
CA VAL A 136 -0.86 10.49 -27.23
C VAL A 136 -0.05 11.75 -27.47
N MET A 137 1.23 11.74 -27.11
CA MET A 137 2.18 12.81 -27.41
C MET A 137 2.89 12.53 -28.73
N ARG A 138 3.02 13.56 -29.58
CA ARG A 138 3.63 13.42 -30.91
C ARG A 138 4.83 14.36 -31.10
N GLY A 139 5.71 13.98 -32.01
CA GLY A 139 6.79 14.81 -32.55
C GLY A 139 7.68 15.43 -31.47
N GLU A 140 7.77 16.75 -31.48
CA GLU A 140 8.65 17.50 -30.58
C GLU A 140 8.26 17.38 -29.12
N LEU A 141 6.96 17.27 -28.80
CA LEU A 141 6.51 17.10 -27.42
C LEU A 141 6.91 15.75 -26.85
N ALA A 142 6.83 14.68 -27.63
CA ALA A 142 7.32 13.37 -27.21
C ALA A 142 8.84 13.37 -26.97
N ARG A 143 9.57 14.12 -27.80
CA ARG A 143 11.03 14.32 -27.61
C ARG A 143 11.33 15.14 -26.35
N LEU A 144 10.57 16.20 -26.10
CA LEU A 144 10.72 17.04 -24.91
C LEU A 144 10.42 16.23 -23.64
N HIS A 145 9.34 15.47 -23.61
CA HIS A 145 9.01 14.57 -22.51
C HIS A 145 10.18 13.66 -22.14
N ARG A 146 10.77 12.98 -23.14
CA ARG A 146 11.93 12.12 -22.91
C ARG A 146 13.16 12.91 -22.44
N ALA A 147 13.40 14.08 -23.01
CA ALA A 147 14.53 14.93 -22.61
C ALA A 147 14.42 15.42 -21.17
N LEU A 148 13.21 15.80 -20.75
CA LEU A 148 12.94 16.21 -19.35
C LEU A 148 13.13 15.03 -18.38
N ALA A 149 12.62 13.85 -18.71
CA ALA A 149 12.84 12.65 -17.89
C ALA A 149 14.33 12.36 -17.71
N GLN A 150 15.10 12.39 -18.80
CA GLN A 150 16.55 12.17 -18.78
C GLN A 150 17.28 13.25 -17.97
N PHE A 151 16.88 14.53 -18.14
CA PHE A 151 17.47 15.64 -17.40
C PHE A 151 17.24 15.50 -15.89
N MET A 152 16.00 15.19 -15.47
CA MET A 152 15.66 15.01 -14.05
C MET A 152 16.45 13.85 -13.43
N ILE A 153 16.49 12.68 -14.08
CA ILE A 153 17.27 11.54 -13.59
C ILE A 153 18.75 11.89 -13.46
N ASN A 154 19.36 12.45 -14.52
CA ASN A 154 20.78 12.80 -14.51
C ASN A 154 21.12 13.80 -13.39
N THR A 155 20.27 14.79 -13.16
CA THR A 155 20.44 15.78 -12.07
C THR A 155 20.45 15.06 -10.71
N HIS A 156 19.49 14.18 -10.46
CA HIS A 156 19.46 13.46 -9.19
C HIS A 156 20.62 12.51 -9.00
N VAL A 157 21.07 11.82 -10.03
CA VAL A 157 22.22 10.92 -9.98
C VAL A 157 23.52 11.70 -9.78
N THR A 158 23.77 12.74 -10.64
CA THR A 158 25.05 13.47 -10.63
C THR A 158 25.19 14.45 -9.50
N ASP A 159 24.15 15.24 -9.23
CA ASP A 159 24.25 16.39 -8.35
C ASP A 159 23.76 16.06 -6.92
N HIS A 160 22.89 15.08 -6.76
CA HIS A 160 22.26 14.76 -5.48
C HIS A 160 22.66 13.37 -4.92
N GLY A 161 23.42 12.58 -5.68
CA GLY A 161 23.94 11.28 -5.25
C GLY A 161 22.86 10.22 -5.06
N TYR A 162 21.85 10.22 -5.92
CA TYR A 162 20.85 9.15 -5.97
C TYR A 162 21.36 8.00 -6.84
N GLU A 163 20.97 6.77 -6.48
CA GLU A 163 21.17 5.59 -7.28
C GLU A 163 19.99 5.43 -8.24
N GLU A 164 20.29 5.40 -9.58
CA GLU A 164 19.27 5.12 -10.57
C GLU A 164 18.86 3.65 -10.51
N THR A 165 17.56 3.41 -10.35
CA THR A 165 17.01 2.07 -10.17
C THR A 165 15.92 1.80 -11.21
N TYR A 166 16.04 0.67 -11.93
CA TYR A 166 15.00 0.19 -12.84
C TYR A 166 14.11 -0.84 -12.16
N LEU A 167 12.82 -0.60 -12.14
CA LEU A 167 11.84 -1.34 -11.33
C LEU A 167 10.80 -2.06 -12.19
N PRO A 168 10.22 -3.18 -11.71
CA PRO A 168 9.04 -3.78 -12.31
C PRO A 168 7.83 -2.83 -12.25
N TYR A 169 7.04 -2.80 -13.33
CA TYR A 169 5.79 -2.02 -13.39
C TYR A 169 4.57 -2.80 -12.91
N ILE A 170 4.76 -4.07 -12.60
CA ILE A 170 3.75 -4.97 -12.06
C ILE A 170 4.20 -5.42 -10.68
N VAL A 171 3.34 -5.25 -9.69
CA VAL A 171 3.62 -5.57 -8.29
C VAL A 171 2.54 -6.48 -7.70
N ASN A 172 2.87 -7.17 -6.61
CA ASN A 172 1.93 -7.96 -5.84
C ASN A 172 1.15 -7.12 -4.83
N GLU A 173 0.06 -7.67 -4.33
CA GLU A 173 -0.82 -7.04 -3.34
C GLU A 173 -0.04 -6.61 -2.07
N THR A 174 0.90 -7.42 -1.60
CA THR A 174 1.70 -7.12 -0.41
C THR A 174 2.52 -5.84 -0.56
N SER A 175 3.03 -5.54 -1.76
CA SER A 175 3.75 -4.30 -2.02
C SER A 175 2.85 -3.07 -1.97
N LEU A 176 1.63 -3.18 -2.49
CA LEU A 176 0.62 -2.11 -2.41
C LEU A 176 0.12 -1.87 -0.98
N TYR A 177 0.00 -2.93 -0.20
CA TYR A 177 -0.33 -2.83 1.21
C TYR A 177 0.80 -2.17 2.01
N GLY A 178 2.05 -2.49 1.70
CA GLY A 178 3.24 -1.95 2.36
C GLY A 178 3.40 -0.43 2.23
N THR A 179 2.88 0.16 1.15
CA THR A 179 2.88 1.62 0.91
C THR A 179 1.51 2.28 1.12
N GLY A 180 0.54 1.55 1.70
CA GLY A 180 -0.77 2.10 2.06
C GLY A 180 -1.73 2.35 0.89
N GLN A 181 -1.44 1.82 -0.31
CA GLN A 181 -2.36 1.89 -1.45
C GLN A 181 -3.57 0.98 -1.23
N LEU A 182 -3.35 -0.19 -0.67
CA LEU A 182 -4.40 -1.10 -0.23
C LEU A 182 -4.57 -1.06 1.29
N PRO A 183 -5.80 -1.24 1.78
CA PRO A 183 -7.04 -1.49 1.05
C PRO A 183 -7.73 -0.21 0.52
N LYS A 184 -7.31 0.98 0.96
CA LYS A 184 -8.04 2.24 0.83
C LYS A 184 -8.29 2.66 -0.63
N PHE A 185 -7.28 2.53 -1.49
CA PHE A 185 -7.32 3.00 -2.88
C PHE A 185 -7.47 1.86 -3.90
N GLY A 186 -8.05 0.72 -3.48
CA GLY A 186 -8.20 -0.46 -4.35
C GLY A 186 -8.97 -0.22 -5.65
N GLU A 187 -9.95 0.70 -5.64
CA GLU A 187 -10.75 1.05 -6.81
C GLU A 187 -9.96 1.86 -7.86
N ASP A 188 -8.89 2.55 -7.43
CA ASP A 188 -8.02 3.32 -8.32
C ASP A 188 -6.90 2.48 -8.95
N LEU A 189 -6.80 1.21 -8.61
CA LEU A 189 -5.76 0.33 -9.09
C LEU A 189 -6.19 -0.48 -10.31
N PHE A 190 -5.30 -0.64 -11.28
CA PHE A 190 -5.47 -1.59 -12.38
C PHE A 190 -5.02 -2.99 -11.92
N LYS A 191 -5.98 -3.82 -11.53
CA LYS A 191 -5.75 -5.22 -11.20
C LYS A 191 -5.64 -6.05 -12.47
N LEU A 192 -4.63 -6.89 -12.58
CA LEU A 192 -4.43 -7.78 -13.72
C LEU A 192 -5.23 -9.07 -13.54
N HIS A 193 -5.76 -9.58 -14.64
CA HIS A 193 -6.41 -10.89 -14.66
C HIS A 193 -5.34 -11.98 -14.77
N ALA A 194 -4.94 -12.56 -13.64
CA ALA A 194 -3.88 -13.57 -13.53
C ALA A 194 -4.21 -14.56 -12.40
N ASP A 195 -3.48 -15.67 -12.31
CA ASP A 195 -3.66 -16.71 -11.27
C ASP A 195 -3.31 -16.21 -9.85
N ARG A 196 -2.67 -15.07 -9.76
CA ARG A 196 -2.30 -14.40 -8.50
C ARG A 196 -2.63 -12.91 -8.59
N ASP A 197 -2.83 -12.26 -7.44
CA ASP A 197 -3.15 -10.84 -7.36
C ASP A 197 -1.94 -9.98 -7.74
N LEU A 198 -1.98 -9.49 -8.98
CA LEU A 198 -1.00 -8.60 -9.57
C LEU A 198 -1.67 -7.30 -10.02
N TYR A 199 -0.92 -6.21 -9.98
CA TYR A 199 -1.42 -4.86 -10.28
C TYR A 199 -0.36 -4.07 -11.06
N LEU A 200 -0.82 -3.18 -11.94
CA LEU A 200 0.05 -2.13 -12.47
C LEU A 200 0.36 -1.12 -11.36
N ILE A 201 1.57 -0.60 -11.34
CA ILE A 201 1.99 0.37 -10.32
C ILE A 201 1.24 1.70 -10.46
N PRO A 202 0.64 2.25 -9.39
CA PRO A 202 0.06 3.58 -9.41
C PRO A 202 1.12 4.70 -9.24
N THR A 203 2.28 4.34 -8.75
CA THR A 203 3.45 5.19 -8.53
C THR A 203 4.70 4.31 -8.40
N ALA A 204 5.85 4.85 -8.78
CA ALA A 204 7.14 4.20 -8.59
C ALA A 204 7.52 4.00 -7.11
N GLU A 205 6.94 4.77 -6.22
CA GLU A 205 7.10 4.63 -4.77
C GLU A 205 6.79 3.20 -4.29
N VAL A 206 5.75 2.58 -4.84
CA VAL A 206 5.34 1.22 -4.43
C VAL A 206 6.48 0.20 -4.57
N PRO A 207 7.05 -0.05 -5.75
CA PRO A 207 8.13 -1.02 -5.86
C PRO A 207 9.42 -0.56 -5.16
N ILE A 208 9.78 0.73 -5.22
CA ILE A 208 11.07 1.20 -4.70
C ILE A 208 11.13 1.14 -3.17
N THR A 209 10.08 1.53 -2.47
CA THR A 209 10.02 1.46 -1.00
C THR A 209 10.02 0.00 -0.52
N ASN A 210 9.41 -0.90 -1.28
CA ASN A 210 9.37 -2.32 -0.94
C ASN A 210 10.68 -3.07 -1.19
N LEU A 211 11.72 -2.45 -1.77
CA LEU A 211 13.05 -3.07 -1.88
C LEU A 211 13.62 -3.44 -0.51
N VAL A 212 13.31 -2.65 0.51
CA VAL A 212 13.77 -2.86 1.90
C VAL A 212 12.69 -3.41 2.83
N ARG A 213 11.56 -3.86 2.28
CA ARG A 213 10.49 -4.44 3.09
C ARG A 213 10.95 -5.70 3.83
N ASN A 214 10.67 -5.75 5.14
CA ASN A 214 11.05 -6.85 6.04
C ASN A 214 12.58 -7.04 6.19
N GLU A 215 13.37 -6.03 5.86
CA GLU A 215 14.82 -6.05 6.07
C GLU A 215 15.21 -5.20 7.28
N ILE A 216 16.24 -5.62 7.98
CA ILE A 216 16.89 -4.82 9.03
C ILE A 216 18.16 -4.24 8.42
N LEU A 217 18.14 -2.93 8.18
CA LEU A 217 19.26 -2.22 7.58
C LEU A 217 20.30 -1.85 8.63
N SER A 218 21.57 -1.81 8.21
CA SER A 218 22.64 -1.23 9.03
C SER A 218 22.54 0.30 9.02
N GLU A 219 22.84 0.95 10.12
CA GLU A 219 22.91 2.41 10.20
C GLU A 219 23.92 3.00 9.21
N SER A 220 24.99 2.27 8.91
CA SER A 220 26.00 2.66 7.92
C SER A 220 25.47 2.71 6.48
N ASP A 221 24.38 2.02 6.18
CA ASP A 221 23.80 1.96 4.84
C ASP A 221 22.79 3.11 4.59
N LEU A 222 22.52 3.91 5.61
CA LEU A 222 21.56 5.01 5.56
C LEU A 222 22.26 6.37 5.34
N PRO A 223 21.62 7.29 4.62
CA PRO A 223 20.32 7.16 3.93
C PRO A 223 20.44 6.43 2.60
N LEU A 224 19.46 5.58 2.27
CA LEU A 224 19.28 5.04 0.92
C LEU A 224 18.59 6.10 0.05
N LYS A 225 19.15 6.39 -1.12
CA LYS A 225 18.63 7.39 -2.05
C LYS A 225 18.45 6.77 -3.43
N PHE A 226 17.23 6.52 -3.84
CA PHE A 226 16.90 5.94 -5.15
C PHE A 226 16.15 6.93 -6.03
N VAL A 227 16.40 6.90 -7.33
CA VAL A 227 15.64 7.60 -8.35
C VAL A 227 15.26 6.65 -9.47
N CYS A 228 14.04 6.79 -9.98
CA CYS A 228 13.56 6.01 -11.11
C CYS A 228 12.55 6.80 -11.96
N HIS A 229 12.44 6.42 -13.22
CA HIS A 229 11.40 6.91 -14.12
C HIS A 229 10.53 5.74 -14.57
N THR A 230 9.25 5.82 -14.28
CA THR A 230 8.29 4.76 -14.63
C THR A 230 6.99 5.37 -15.17
N PRO A 231 6.22 4.66 -16.01
CA PRO A 231 4.80 4.94 -16.14
C PRO A 231 4.11 4.71 -14.79
N CYS A 232 2.99 5.42 -14.56
CA CYS A 232 2.13 5.27 -13.38
C CYS A 232 0.69 5.12 -13.85
N PHE A 233 -0.04 4.16 -13.30
CA PHE A 233 -1.35 3.75 -13.77
C PHE A 233 -2.40 3.92 -12.68
N ARG A 234 -3.34 4.87 -12.87
CA ARG A 234 -4.47 5.10 -11.96
C ARG A 234 -5.76 5.18 -12.75
N SER A 235 -6.82 4.54 -12.27
CA SER A 235 -8.14 4.63 -12.91
C SER A 235 -8.85 5.94 -12.62
N GLU A 236 -8.41 6.67 -11.57
CA GLU A 236 -9.00 7.95 -11.12
C GLU A 236 -10.52 7.83 -10.88
N ALA A 237 -10.96 6.72 -10.29
CA ALA A 237 -12.36 6.34 -10.15
C ALA A 237 -13.21 7.39 -9.41
N GLY A 238 -12.61 8.17 -8.50
CA GLY A 238 -13.29 9.22 -7.72
C GLY A 238 -13.22 10.63 -8.29
N SER A 239 -12.56 10.85 -9.45
CA SER A 239 -12.25 12.20 -9.95
C SER A 239 -13.32 12.81 -10.85
N TYR A 240 -14.61 12.58 -10.57
CA TYR A 240 -15.70 13.14 -11.34
C TYR A 240 -15.74 14.67 -11.26
N GLY A 241 -15.76 15.33 -12.43
CA GLY A 241 -15.87 16.78 -12.53
C GLY A 241 -14.55 17.57 -12.37
N ARG A 242 -13.41 16.90 -12.13
CA ARG A 242 -12.07 17.51 -12.14
C ARG A 242 -11.42 17.34 -13.52
N ASP A 243 -10.40 18.16 -13.82
CA ASP A 243 -9.60 17.97 -15.03
C ASP A 243 -8.81 16.67 -14.93
N VAL A 244 -9.14 15.74 -15.81
CA VAL A 244 -8.57 14.38 -15.86
C VAL A 244 -7.94 14.05 -17.22
N ARG A 245 -7.66 15.10 -18.01
CA ARG A 245 -7.01 15.04 -19.33
C ARG A 245 -5.54 15.34 -19.26
#